data_0533fb2e516b31f9877fbf6705b24e31
#
_entry.id   0533fb2e516b31f9877fbf6705b24e31
#
_cell.length_a   1.000
_cell.length_b   1.000
_cell.length_c   1.000
_cell.angle_alpha   90.00
_cell.angle_beta   90.00
_cell.angle_gamma   90.00
#
_symmetry.space_group_name_H-M   'P 1'
#
loop_
_entity.id
_entity.type
_entity.pdbx_description
1 polymer ?
#
loop_
_entity_poly.entity_id
_entity_poly.type
_entity_poly.pdbx_seq_one_letter_code
_entity_poly.pdbx_strand_id
1 'polypeptide(L)'
;MTHDIQAAGDPVRLAQSAVQALYRTDRASQGLGLEIIDVAPGRVRVEMTVRPDMLNGHGMCHGGIIFALADSAFAFACNSHGEPMVAAGANIEFLAPSLSGERVTATASEVSRTARNGIYDVCVTKSSGETVAHFRGRCSRLRVSTPSGAIQ
;
A
#
# COMPACT_ATOMS: atom_id res chain seq x y z
N MET A 1 -23.29 -24.72 -30.66
CA MET A 1 -23.39 -23.39 -30.02
C MET A 1 -22.25 -23.28 -29.03
N THR A 2 -21.15 -22.72 -29.46
CA THR A 2 -19.97 -22.46 -28.64
C THR A 2 -20.23 -21.13 -27.90
N HIS A 3 -20.41 -21.21 -26.61
CA HIS A 3 -20.40 -20.03 -25.76
C HIS A 3 -18.97 -19.49 -25.72
N ASP A 4 -18.73 -18.37 -26.35
CA ASP A 4 -17.60 -17.49 -26.10
C ASP A 4 -17.64 -17.05 -24.63
N ILE A 5 -16.87 -17.75 -23.79
CA ILE A 5 -16.47 -17.23 -22.48
C ILE A 5 -15.42 -16.19 -22.83
N GLN A 6 -15.88 -14.96 -23.02
CA GLN A 6 -15.05 -13.78 -23.13
C GLN A 6 -14.15 -13.75 -21.89
N ALA A 7 -12.86 -13.85 -22.10
CA ALA A 7 -11.83 -13.85 -21.07
C ALA A 7 -11.98 -12.57 -20.22
N ALA A 8 -12.60 -12.69 -19.07
CA ALA A 8 -12.40 -11.72 -17.99
C ALA A 8 -10.89 -11.69 -17.73
N GLY A 9 -10.25 -10.52 -17.92
CA GLY A 9 -8.80 -10.38 -17.81
C GLY A 9 -8.34 -10.92 -16.47
N ASP A 10 -7.19 -11.59 -16.46
CA ASP A 10 -6.59 -12.18 -15.27
C ASP A 10 -6.52 -11.15 -14.12
N PRO A 11 -7.23 -11.34 -12.99
CA PRO A 11 -7.26 -10.39 -11.88
C PRO A 11 -5.88 -10.08 -11.29
N VAL A 12 -4.96 -11.05 -11.32
CA VAL A 12 -3.59 -10.86 -10.83
C VAL A 12 -2.81 -9.93 -11.77
N ARG A 13 -2.93 -10.09 -13.07
CA ARG A 13 -2.31 -9.19 -14.05
C ARG A 13 -2.87 -7.78 -13.95
N LEU A 14 -4.18 -7.64 -13.76
CA LEU A 14 -4.81 -6.34 -13.52
C LEU A 14 -4.22 -5.68 -12.27
N ALA A 15 -4.13 -6.42 -11.17
CA ALA A 15 -3.57 -5.92 -9.92
C ALA A 15 -2.11 -5.47 -10.09
N GLN A 16 -1.28 -6.29 -10.72
CA GLN A 16 0.12 -5.98 -11.00
C GLN A 16 0.24 -4.71 -11.85
N SER A 17 -0.54 -4.58 -12.92
CA SER A 17 -0.53 -3.40 -13.79
C SER A 17 -0.98 -2.14 -13.07
N ALA A 18 -2.04 -2.22 -12.26
CA ALA A 18 -2.56 -1.09 -11.49
C ALA A 18 -1.54 -0.59 -10.45
N VAL A 19 -0.93 -1.51 -9.71
CA VAL A 19 0.08 -1.18 -8.69
C VAL A 19 1.34 -0.60 -9.32
N GLN A 20 1.83 -1.17 -10.40
CA GLN A 20 3.00 -0.64 -11.11
C GLN A 20 2.74 0.75 -11.71
N ALA A 21 1.54 0.99 -12.25
CA ALA A 21 1.16 2.31 -12.76
C ALA A 21 1.16 3.36 -11.65
N LEU A 22 0.62 3.02 -10.48
CA LEU A 22 0.61 3.90 -9.31
C LEU A 22 2.03 4.17 -8.80
N TYR A 23 2.86 3.13 -8.69
CA TYR A 23 4.23 3.26 -8.22
C TYR A 23 5.11 4.17 -9.09
N ARG A 24 4.90 4.16 -10.40
CA ARG A 24 5.68 5.00 -11.35
C ARG A 24 5.58 6.50 -11.05
N THR A 25 4.50 6.96 -10.46
CA THR A 25 4.27 8.38 -10.11
C THR A 25 4.39 8.64 -8.61
N ASP A 26 4.57 7.60 -7.80
CA ASP A 26 4.70 7.71 -6.34
C ASP A 26 6.14 8.04 -5.95
N ARG A 27 6.43 9.36 -5.97
CA ARG A 27 7.77 9.88 -5.64
C ARG A 27 8.17 9.63 -4.19
N ALA A 28 7.22 9.64 -3.26
CA ALA A 28 7.47 9.39 -1.85
C ALA A 28 7.94 7.96 -1.61
N SER A 29 7.24 6.98 -2.14
CA SER A 29 7.62 5.56 -2.05
C SER A 29 8.96 5.28 -2.74
N GLN A 30 9.20 5.87 -3.90
CA GLN A 30 10.48 5.78 -4.60
C GLN A 30 11.62 6.38 -3.76
N GLY A 31 11.40 7.55 -3.16
CA GLY A 31 12.39 8.23 -2.33
C GLY A 31 12.75 7.46 -1.06
N LEU A 32 11.82 6.68 -0.52
CA LEU A 32 12.07 5.76 0.59
C LEU A 32 12.75 4.46 0.14
N GLY A 33 12.92 4.24 -1.15
CA GLY A 33 13.51 3.02 -1.69
C GLY A 33 12.61 1.80 -1.51
N LEU A 34 11.29 1.97 -1.56
CA LEU A 34 10.35 0.86 -1.43
C LEU A 34 10.44 -0.06 -2.64
N GLU A 35 10.45 -1.37 -2.38
CA GLU A 35 10.43 -2.42 -3.40
C GLU A 35 9.12 -3.20 -3.28
N ILE A 36 8.38 -3.28 -4.39
CA ILE A 36 7.17 -4.11 -4.46
C ILE A 36 7.60 -5.56 -4.70
N ILE A 37 7.30 -6.44 -3.75
CA ILE A 37 7.75 -7.83 -3.75
C ILE A 37 6.70 -8.77 -4.34
N ASP A 38 5.41 -8.55 -3.99
CA ASP A 38 4.33 -9.42 -4.39
C ASP A 38 3.02 -8.62 -4.50
N VAL A 39 2.22 -8.93 -5.52
CA VAL A 39 0.95 -8.27 -5.80
C VAL A 39 -0.11 -9.29 -6.19
N ALA A 40 -1.20 -9.28 -5.45
CA ALA A 40 -2.44 -9.97 -5.79
C ALA A 40 -3.62 -9.04 -5.51
N PRO A 41 -4.83 -9.31 -6.02
CA PRO A 41 -6.00 -8.51 -5.71
C PRO A 41 -6.23 -8.38 -4.19
N GLY A 42 -6.23 -7.16 -3.67
CA GLY A 42 -6.41 -6.88 -2.25
C GLY A 42 -5.21 -7.24 -1.35
N ARG A 43 -4.09 -7.67 -1.92
CA ARG A 43 -2.90 -8.05 -1.16
C ARG A 43 -1.62 -7.58 -1.83
N VAL A 44 -0.79 -6.84 -1.11
CA VAL A 44 0.51 -6.36 -1.60
C VAL A 44 1.56 -6.48 -0.50
N ARG A 45 2.77 -6.89 -0.88
CA ARG A 45 3.95 -6.89 -0.02
C ARG A 45 4.96 -5.89 -0.55
N VAL A 46 5.47 -5.07 0.34
CA VAL A 46 6.45 -4.02 0.05
C VAL A 46 7.58 -4.12 1.04
N GLU A 47 8.81 -3.98 0.60
CA GLU A 47 9.99 -3.99 1.46
C GLU A 47 10.72 -2.66 1.43
N MET A 48 11.41 -2.36 2.53
CA MET A 48 12.27 -1.20 2.71
C MET A 48 13.49 -1.58 3.54
N THR A 49 14.65 -1.09 3.15
CA THR A 49 15.85 -1.14 4.00
C THR A 49 15.91 0.14 4.82
N VAL A 50 16.06 0.01 6.13
CA VAL A 50 16.20 1.17 7.03
C VAL A 50 17.58 1.82 6.81
N ARG A 51 17.57 3.07 6.34
CA ARG A 51 18.79 3.87 6.12
C ARG A 51 19.12 4.74 7.34
N PRO A 52 20.36 5.20 7.49
CA PRO A 52 20.73 6.13 8.57
C PRO A 52 19.92 7.42 8.59
N ASP A 53 19.50 7.95 7.42
CA ASP A 53 18.66 9.15 7.31
C ASP A 53 17.18 8.96 7.70
N MET A 54 16.79 7.73 8.02
CA MET A 54 15.47 7.38 8.52
C MET A 54 15.40 7.26 10.04
N LEU A 55 16.51 7.43 10.75
CA LEU A 55 16.58 7.23 12.19
C LEU A 55 16.07 8.45 12.96
N ASN A 56 15.36 8.19 14.06
CA ASN A 56 14.95 9.20 15.02
C ASN A 56 16.05 9.52 16.04
N GLY A 57 15.78 10.39 17.01
CA GLY A 57 16.72 10.77 18.06
C GLY A 57 17.15 9.63 19.01
N HIS A 58 16.45 8.50 18.99
CA HIS A 58 16.79 7.29 19.75
C HIS A 58 17.62 6.28 18.93
N GLY A 59 17.98 6.61 17.68
CA GLY A 59 18.77 5.72 16.83
C GLY A 59 18.00 4.56 16.21
N MET A 60 16.68 4.61 16.20
CA MET A 60 15.82 3.63 15.53
C MET A 60 15.00 4.27 14.42
N CYS A 61 14.50 3.47 13.49
CA CYS A 61 13.69 3.96 12.38
C CYS A 61 12.52 4.81 12.91
N HIS A 62 12.39 6.02 12.38
CA HIS A 62 11.34 6.95 12.78
C HIS A 62 9.96 6.34 12.53
N GLY A 63 9.05 6.47 13.51
CA GLY A 63 7.69 5.94 13.41
C GLY A 63 6.94 6.47 12.19
N GLY A 64 7.17 7.72 11.79
CA GLY A 64 6.62 8.29 10.56
C GLY A 64 7.09 7.60 9.28
N ILE A 65 8.31 7.05 9.26
CA ILE A 65 8.83 6.27 8.14
C ILE A 65 8.18 4.88 8.10
N ILE A 66 8.05 4.22 9.25
CA ILE A 66 7.30 2.95 9.35
C ILE A 66 5.83 3.15 8.93
N PHE A 67 5.21 4.26 9.35
CA PHE A 67 3.88 4.63 8.91
C PHE A 67 3.81 4.79 7.38
N ALA A 68 4.76 5.51 6.78
CA ALA A 68 4.80 5.71 5.33
C ALA A 68 4.96 4.40 4.56
N LEU A 69 5.78 3.46 5.05
CA LEU A 69 5.90 2.11 4.48
C LEU A 69 4.56 1.36 4.53
N ALA A 70 3.91 1.34 5.69
CA ALA A 70 2.62 0.67 5.88
C ALA A 70 1.52 1.32 5.03
N ASP A 71 1.48 2.64 4.98
CA ASP A 71 0.53 3.42 4.18
C ASP A 71 0.71 3.19 2.68
N SER A 72 1.94 3.08 2.20
CA SER A 72 2.23 2.76 0.80
C SER A 72 1.74 1.35 0.43
N ALA A 73 2.02 0.35 1.25
CA ALA A 73 1.52 -1.01 1.04
C ALA A 73 -0.02 -1.04 1.02
N PHE A 74 -0.65 -0.32 1.95
CA PHE A 74 -2.10 -0.13 2.01
C PHE A 74 -2.63 0.55 0.73
N ALA A 75 -2.02 1.64 0.27
CA ALA A 75 -2.42 2.34 -0.94
C ALA A 75 -2.33 1.43 -2.18
N PHE A 76 -1.26 0.65 -2.32
CA PHE A 76 -1.13 -0.31 -3.41
C PHE A 76 -2.18 -1.40 -3.34
N ALA A 77 -2.46 -1.94 -2.15
CA ALA A 77 -3.48 -2.99 -1.99
C ALA A 77 -4.88 -2.48 -2.33
N CYS A 78 -5.27 -1.30 -1.85
CA CYS A 78 -6.60 -0.76 -2.14
C CYS A 78 -6.78 -0.32 -3.60
N ASN A 79 -5.71 -0.03 -4.33
CA ASN A 79 -5.75 0.26 -5.76
C ASN A 79 -5.54 -0.96 -6.67
N SER A 80 -5.26 -2.13 -6.09
CA SER A 80 -4.97 -3.35 -6.85
C SER A 80 -6.16 -3.90 -7.65
N HIS A 81 -7.36 -3.45 -7.34
CA HIS A 81 -8.56 -3.80 -8.10
C HIS A 81 -8.76 -2.93 -9.36
N GLY A 82 -7.87 -1.98 -9.63
CA GLY A 82 -7.93 -1.11 -10.80
C GLY A 82 -8.84 0.11 -10.66
N GLU A 83 -9.43 0.31 -9.49
CA GLU A 83 -10.25 1.50 -9.19
C GLU A 83 -9.46 2.48 -8.32
N PRO A 84 -9.51 3.81 -8.62
CA PRO A 84 -8.76 4.80 -7.87
C PRO A 84 -9.33 4.96 -6.45
N MET A 85 -8.53 4.61 -5.46
CA MET A 85 -8.86 4.69 -4.03
C MET A 85 -7.83 5.57 -3.32
N VAL A 86 -8.26 6.30 -2.31
CA VAL A 86 -7.41 7.12 -1.45
C VAL A 86 -7.67 6.83 0.01
N ALA A 87 -6.65 7.01 0.84
CA ALA A 87 -6.76 6.89 2.28
C ALA A 87 -7.79 7.89 2.83
N ALA A 88 -8.66 7.41 3.70
CA ALA A 88 -9.66 8.22 4.40
C ALA A 88 -9.46 8.23 5.92
N GLY A 89 -8.62 7.35 6.43
CA GLY A 89 -8.23 7.28 7.83
C GLY A 89 -7.32 6.09 8.07
N ALA A 90 -6.47 6.19 9.07
CA ALA A 90 -5.58 5.11 9.45
C ALA A 90 -5.19 5.25 10.92
N ASN A 91 -4.81 4.12 11.52
CA ASN A 91 -4.13 4.08 12.80
C ASN A 91 -3.03 3.01 12.77
N ILE A 92 -2.03 3.19 13.62
CA ILE A 92 -0.88 2.31 13.73
C ILE A 92 -0.52 2.08 15.19
N GLU A 93 -0.09 0.85 15.49
CA GLU A 93 0.51 0.48 16.75
C GLU A 93 1.96 0.05 16.49
N PHE A 94 2.91 0.68 17.18
CA PHE A 94 4.32 0.34 17.10
C PHE A 94 4.68 -0.66 18.18
N LEU A 95 5.22 -1.82 17.81
CA LEU A 95 5.45 -2.95 18.70
C LEU A 95 6.92 -3.23 18.97
N ALA A 96 7.79 -2.96 18.02
CA ALA A 96 9.22 -3.19 18.13
C ALA A 96 10.03 -2.18 17.30
N PRO A 97 11.25 -1.82 17.71
CA PRO A 97 12.12 -0.93 16.95
C PRO A 97 12.69 -1.63 15.72
N SER A 98 13.01 -0.84 14.70
CA SER A 98 13.82 -1.25 13.55
C SER A 98 15.09 -0.43 13.52
N LEU A 99 16.23 -1.06 13.25
CA LEU A 99 17.54 -0.45 13.27
C LEU A 99 18.08 -0.23 11.85
N SER A 100 19.08 0.65 11.74
CA SER A 100 19.76 0.90 10.46
C SER A 100 20.29 -0.39 9.85
N GLY A 101 20.05 -0.59 8.56
CA GLY A 101 20.45 -1.78 7.81
C GLY A 101 19.44 -2.93 7.87
N GLU A 102 18.47 -2.90 8.77
CA GLU A 102 17.43 -3.92 8.81
C GLU A 102 16.46 -3.78 7.64
N ARG A 103 16.03 -4.92 7.13
CA ARG A 103 15.00 -5.01 6.09
C ARG A 103 13.66 -5.24 6.75
N VAL A 104 12.69 -4.38 6.43
CA VAL A 104 11.33 -4.44 6.95
C VAL A 104 10.34 -4.63 5.82
N THR A 105 9.35 -5.49 6.04
CA THR A 105 8.34 -5.87 5.05
C THR A 105 6.97 -5.47 5.56
N ALA A 106 6.23 -4.68 4.79
CA ALA A 106 4.82 -4.39 5.00
C ALA A 106 3.97 -5.32 4.13
N THR A 107 3.09 -6.09 4.76
CA THR A 107 2.13 -6.95 4.08
C THR A 107 0.73 -6.40 4.32
N ALA A 108 0.15 -5.82 3.28
CA ALA A 108 -1.23 -5.33 3.29
C ALA A 108 -2.19 -6.41 2.82
N SER A 109 -3.32 -6.53 3.52
CA SER A 109 -4.37 -7.50 3.22
C SER A 109 -5.74 -6.86 3.37
N GLU A 110 -6.61 -7.11 2.39
CA GLU A 110 -8.00 -6.66 2.40
C GLU A 110 -8.78 -7.37 3.52
N VAL A 111 -9.47 -6.60 4.35
CA VAL A 111 -10.38 -7.10 5.38
C VAL A 111 -11.82 -7.03 4.89
N SER A 112 -12.20 -5.91 4.28
CA SER A 112 -13.54 -5.68 3.76
C SER A 112 -13.50 -4.68 2.62
N ARG A 113 -14.34 -4.89 1.62
CA ARG A 113 -14.43 -4.01 0.46
C ARG A 113 -15.87 -3.85 0.02
N THR A 114 -16.26 -2.61 -0.27
CA THR A 114 -17.50 -2.25 -0.94
C THR A 114 -17.18 -1.47 -2.22
N ALA A 115 -18.20 -1.09 -2.99
CA ALA A 115 -18.00 -0.28 -4.20
C ALA A 115 -17.32 1.09 -3.94
N ARG A 116 -17.40 1.61 -2.71
CA ARG A 116 -16.92 2.95 -2.37
C ARG A 116 -15.86 3.00 -1.29
N ASN A 117 -15.73 1.97 -0.47
CA ASN A 117 -14.85 1.95 0.69
C ASN A 117 -14.15 0.61 0.84
N GLY A 118 -13.03 0.62 1.53
CA GLY A 118 -12.31 -0.59 1.91
C GLY A 118 -11.63 -0.45 3.25
N ILE A 119 -11.42 -1.56 3.93
CA ILE A 119 -10.63 -1.68 5.15
C ILE A 119 -9.53 -2.70 4.88
N TYR A 120 -8.31 -2.32 5.24
CA TYR A 120 -7.11 -3.13 5.03
C TYR A 120 -6.28 -3.15 6.29
N ASP A 121 -5.72 -4.31 6.60
CA ASP A 121 -4.72 -4.46 7.65
C ASP A 121 -3.34 -4.60 7.06
N VAL A 122 -2.36 -3.98 7.68
CA VAL A 122 -0.96 -4.09 7.31
C VAL A 122 -0.15 -4.54 8.51
N CYS A 123 0.58 -5.62 8.33
CA CYS A 123 1.57 -6.09 9.29
C CYS A 123 2.96 -5.74 8.79
N VAL A 124 3.75 -5.04 9.61
CA VAL A 124 5.15 -4.73 9.31
C VAL A 124 6.03 -5.65 10.12
N THR A 125 6.89 -6.40 9.44
CA THR A 125 7.76 -7.42 10.05
C THR A 125 9.22 -7.24 9.62
N LYS A 126 10.15 -7.69 10.44
CA LYS A 126 11.58 -7.84 10.10
C LYS A 126 11.84 -9.19 9.43
N SER A 127 13.03 -9.35 8.86
CA SER A 127 13.49 -10.64 8.32
C SER A 127 13.50 -11.78 9.36
N SER A 128 13.67 -11.45 10.64
CA SER A 128 13.56 -12.42 11.75
C SER A 128 12.15 -12.94 12.00
N GLY A 129 11.12 -12.31 11.42
CA GLY A 129 9.71 -12.57 11.70
C GLY A 129 9.13 -11.73 12.85
N GLU A 130 9.94 -10.94 13.56
CA GLU A 130 9.46 -10.04 14.60
C GLU A 130 8.53 -8.98 14.01
N THR A 131 7.37 -8.78 14.64
CA THR A 131 6.42 -7.75 14.24
C THR A 131 6.87 -6.38 14.75
N VAL A 132 7.01 -5.43 13.83
CA VAL A 132 7.40 -4.04 14.08
C VAL A 132 6.18 -3.16 14.36
N ALA A 133 5.13 -3.34 13.57
CA ALA A 133 3.92 -2.54 13.68
C ALA A 133 2.70 -3.25 13.11
N HIS A 134 1.54 -2.88 13.63
CA HIS A 134 0.24 -3.14 13.03
C HIS A 134 -0.42 -1.84 12.61
N PHE A 135 -0.95 -1.82 11.40
CA PHE A 135 -1.62 -0.68 10.80
C PHE A 135 -2.97 -1.11 10.28
N ARG A 136 -3.98 -0.27 10.46
CA ARG A 136 -5.29 -0.43 9.80
C ARG A 136 -5.62 0.85 9.06
N GLY A 137 -5.88 0.72 7.76
CA GLY A 137 -6.31 1.80 6.90
C GLY A 137 -7.73 1.62 6.38
N ARG A 138 -8.42 2.73 6.25
CA ARG A 138 -9.70 2.83 5.55
C ARG A 138 -9.50 3.70 4.32
N CYS A 139 -9.92 3.20 3.17
CA CYS A 139 -9.89 3.94 1.91
C CYS A 139 -11.30 4.27 1.41
N SER A 140 -11.36 5.28 0.58
CA SER A 140 -12.57 5.69 -0.13
C SER A 140 -12.26 5.91 -1.60
N ARG A 141 -13.25 5.69 -2.45
CA ARG A 141 -13.12 5.93 -3.88
C ARG A 141 -12.79 7.39 -4.15
N LEU A 142 -11.77 7.64 -4.96
CA LEU A 142 -11.41 8.98 -5.40
C LEU A 142 -12.58 9.57 -6.21
N ARG A 143 -13.09 10.72 -5.77
CA ARG A 143 -14.08 11.48 -6.54
C ARG A 143 -13.33 12.23 -7.64
N VAL A 144 -13.56 11.85 -8.89
CA VAL A 144 -13.16 12.67 -10.02
C VAL A 144 -14.19 13.80 -10.09
N SER A 145 -13.81 15.02 -9.70
CA SER A 145 -14.61 16.21 -10.00
C SER A 145 -14.57 16.39 -11.51
N THR A 146 -15.68 16.17 -12.18
CA THR A 146 -15.88 16.68 -13.54
C THR A 146 -15.74 18.19 -13.46
N PRO A 147 -14.87 18.84 -14.29
CA PRO A 147 -14.88 20.29 -14.35
C PRO A 147 -16.29 20.72 -14.70
N SER A 148 -16.93 21.49 -13.83
CA SER A 148 -18.20 22.13 -14.12
C SER A 148 -18.01 22.96 -15.38
N GLY A 149 -18.71 22.59 -16.44
CA GLY A 149 -18.64 23.31 -17.71
C GLY A 149 -18.90 24.78 -17.47
N ALA A 150 -18.03 25.62 -18.01
CA ALA A 150 -18.23 27.05 -18.04
C ALA A 150 -19.62 27.33 -18.63
N ILE A 151 -20.52 27.87 -17.82
CA ILE A 151 -21.75 28.47 -18.31
C ILE A 151 -21.31 29.83 -18.90
N GLN A 152 -21.52 29.97 -20.19
CA GLN A 152 -21.44 31.25 -20.88
C GLN A 152 -22.60 32.15 -20.43
#